data_b26dee3b6e0bf469f1026c05c3eea3df
#
_entry.id   b26dee3b6e0bf469f1026c05c3eea3df
#
_cell.length_a   1.000
_cell.length_b   1.000
_cell.length_c   1.000
_cell.angle_alpha   90.00
_cell.angle_beta   90.00
_cell.angle_gamma   90.00
#
_symmetry.space_group_name_H-M   'P 1'
#
loop_
_entity.id
_entity.type
_entity.pdbx_description
1 polymer ?
#
loop_
_entity_poly.entity_id
_entity_poly.type
_entity_poly.pdbx_seq_one_letter_code
_entity_poly.pdbx_strand_id
1 'polypeptide(L)'
;MTKSMILCLILFVSLSVFGQSSKTLELNKEYKEIPMSKIERHIYSLTLKKGEVYQFTILQIGVAAHILLTDSDKKQVFESDIPDDIDGYEKFEYSPKTTGTFYLTLERFDDVQNTESGKATIFIKSLTSSEIILRQKIKKELESENKKNVLTIDIDHFWEAFDNLKNCKTFADSVNSFQQLYLDRATDGLIDFIRVRKFQAEQFVKLVAKYPKFYKSLRKNTFEVKRSEQTIEAVFSKFKEIYPNFKPFKVCFAMGIMNTGGTISNNFVLIGTEITTSTKQMDLSEFENNEYRKTFEGSQDLQPKIKSLVAHECVHTQQAKTIDPNAIKCELLYRVLREGSADFIAELVSGNLKTNEYGDKNEKQIWTDFKNELCNENSNNWLYNSSTVKNKPADLGYFVGYKIAKKFYKNASDKKQAVNDIIDMTNPLRFLELSKYDQTEKK
;
A
#
# COMPACT_ATOMS: atom_id res chain seq x y z
N MET A 1 42.60 -13.33 70.65
CA MET A 1 41.35 -13.85 70.11
C MET A 1 40.31 -12.76 70.22
N THR A 2 40.14 -12.01 69.19
CA THR A 2 39.14 -10.93 69.11
C THR A 2 38.22 -11.22 67.92
N LYS A 3 36.94 -11.55 68.24
CA LYS A 3 35.88 -11.78 67.28
C LYS A 3 35.39 -10.46 66.74
N SER A 4 35.59 -10.25 65.47
CA SER A 4 35.01 -9.12 64.75
C SER A 4 33.58 -9.47 64.31
N MET A 5 32.57 -8.77 64.82
CA MET A 5 31.15 -8.90 64.50
C MET A 5 30.87 -7.97 63.31
N ILE A 6 30.63 -8.56 62.14
CA ILE A 6 30.18 -7.81 60.94
C ILE A 6 28.66 -7.58 61.06
N LEU A 7 28.30 -6.32 61.26
CA LEU A 7 26.90 -5.86 61.26
C LEU A 7 26.43 -5.66 59.82
N CYS A 8 25.61 -6.62 59.29
CA CYS A 8 24.93 -6.44 58.02
C CYS A 8 23.80 -5.42 58.17
N LEU A 9 24.02 -4.24 57.65
CA LEU A 9 22.98 -3.21 57.54
C LEU A 9 22.10 -3.56 56.33
N ILE A 10 20.91 -4.12 56.57
CA ILE A 10 19.89 -4.33 55.52
C ILE A 10 19.24 -2.97 55.28
N LEU A 11 19.62 -2.31 54.16
CA LEU A 11 18.91 -1.15 53.66
C LEU A 11 17.56 -1.62 53.09
N PHE A 12 16.48 -1.38 53.80
CA PHE A 12 15.13 -1.42 53.25
C PHE A 12 14.96 -0.23 52.31
N VAL A 13 15.16 -0.44 51.00
CA VAL A 13 14.70 0.51 49.99
C VAL A 13 13.20 0.33 49.90
N SER A 14 12.46 1.21 50.58
CA SER A 14 11.03 1.36 50.38
C SER A 14 10.81 1.91 48.95
N LEU A 15 10.53 1.01 48.03
CA LEU A 15 9.95 1.38 46.72
C LEU A 15 8.60 2.05 46.98
N SER A 16 8.59 3.38 47.01
CA SER A 16 7.38 4.17 46.94
C SER A 16 6.76 3.89 45.58
N VAL A 17 5.83 2.96 45.53
CA VAL A 17 4.91 2.85 44.39
C VAL A 17 4.07 4.10 44.40
N PHE A 18 4.51 5.11 43.67
CA PHE A 18 3.64 6.23 43.32
C PHE A 18 2.47 5.65 42.54
N GLY A 19 1.34 5.53 43.19
CA GLY A 19 0.08 5.20 42.54
C GLY A 19 -0.23 6.32 41.53
N GLN A 20 0.10 6.11 40.28
CA GLN A 20 -0.41 6.95 39.21
C GLN A 20 -1.94 6.87 39.25
N SER A 21 -2.59 7.98 39.65
CA SER A 21 -4.05 8.07 39.60
C SER A 21 -4.50 7.92 38.17
N SER A 22 -5.12 6.78 37.87
CA SER A 22 -5.68 6.55 36.53
C SER A 22 -6.80 7.54 36.27
N LYS A 23 -6.69 8.32 35.20
CA LYS A 23 -7.77 9.20 34.73
C LYS A 23 -8.90 8.32 34.19
N THR A 24 -10.14 8.60 34.59
CA THR A 24 -11.29 7.83 34.11
C THR A 24 -11.73 8.32 32.73
N LEU A 25 -11.90 7.38 31.80
CA LEU A 25 -12.49 7.64 30.48
C LEU A 25 -14.00 7.43 30.53
N GLU A 26 -14.72 8.34 29.90
CA GLU A 26 -16.14 8.27 29.67
C GLU A 26 -16.41 7.77 28.24
N LEU A 27 -17.39 6.91 28.07
CA LEU A 27 -17.81 6.44 26.75
C LEU A 27 -18.38 7.58 25.91
N ASN A 28 -18.21 7.53 24.59
CA ASN A 28 -18.68 8.52 23.62
C ASN A 28 -18.06 9.93 23.82
N LYS A 29 -16.94 10.01 24.51
CA LYS A 29 -16.16 11.24 24.70
C LYS A 29 -14.78 11.09 24.08
N GLU A 30 -14.35 12.11 23.35
CA GLU A 30 -13.05 12.15 22.71
C GLU A 30 -12.03 12.81 23.64
N TYR A 31 -10.88 12.17 23.81
CA TYR A 31 -9.74 12.68 24.58
C TYR A 31 -8.60 12.96 23.61
N LYS A 32 -8.39 14.23 23.30
CA LYS A 32 -7.42 14.71 22.29
C LYS A 32 -6.08 15.08 22.87
N GLU A 33 -5.08 15.17 21.96
CA GLU A 33 -3.77 15.78 22.23
C GLU A 33 -3.04 15.14 23.41
N ILE A 34 -3.21 13.83 23.63
CA ILE A 34 -2.48 13.09 24.65
C ILE A 34 -1.02 13.04 24.21
N PRO A 35 -0.07 13.66 24.94
CA PRO A 35 1.32 13.65 24.55
C PRO A 35 1.91 12.24 24.68
N MET A 36 2.73 11.85 23.73
CA MET A 36 3.38 10.53 23.70
C MET A 36 4.90 10.73 23.55
N SER A 37 5.62 10.67 24.67
CA SER A 37 7.08 10.72 24.70
C SER A 37 7.68 9.41 25.21
N LYS A 38 8.99 9.25 25.12
CA LYS A 38 9.71 8.01 25.53
C LYS A 38 9.47 7.59 26.99
N ILE A 39 9.10 8.54 27.84
CA ILE A 39 9.02 8.34 29.31
C ILE A 39 7.58 8.24 29.77
N GLU A 40 6.62 8.58 28.90
CA GLU A 40 5.21 8.70 29.29
C GLU A 40 4.46 7.40 29.05
N ARG A 41 3.89 6.90 30.14
CA ARG A 41 2.94 5.81 30.14
C ARG A 41 1.62 6.33 30.67
N HIS A 42 0.59 6.30 29.84
CA HIS A 42 -0.74 6.78 30.20
C HIS A 42 -1.62 5.59 30.57
N ILE A 43 -2.17 5.62 31.78
CA ILE A 43 -3.09 4.60 32.26
C ILE A 43 -4.43 5.23 32.51
N TYR A 44 -5.47 4.72 31.87
CA TYR A 44 -6.84 5.18 32.00
C TYR A 44 -7.71 4.07 32.54
N SER A 45 -8.63 4.41 33.44
CA SER A 45 -9.69 3.49 33.90
C SER A 45 -10.99 3.73 33.12
N LEU A 46 -11.74 2.67 32.87
CA LEU A 46 -13.07 2.75 32.28
C LEU A 46 -13.94 1.60 32.78
N THR A 47 -15.25 1.81 32.82
CA THR A 47 -16.20 0.76 33.20
C THR A 47 -16.82 0.14 31.96
N LEU A 48 -16.67 -1.18 31.82
CA LEU A 48 -17.28 -1.96 30.73
C LEU A 48 -18.28 -2.96 31.31
N LYS A 49 -19.36 -3.23 30.57
CA LYS A 49 -20.44 -4.13 31.01
C LYS A 49 -20.43 -5.43 30.20
N LYS A 50 -20.59 -6.54 30.89
CA LYS A 50 -20.76 -7.87 30.27
C LYS A 50 -21.92 -7.82 29.25
N GLY A 51 -21.67 -8.41 28.07
CA GLY A 51 -22.67 -8.55 27.00
C GLY A 51 -22.75 -7.34 26.07
N GLU A 52 -22.07 -6.22 26.39
CA GLU A 52 -21.90 -5.11 25.45
C GLU A 52 -20.64 -5.33 24.60
N VAL A 53 -20.60 -4.70 23.44
CA VAL A 53 -19.41 -4.66 22.56
C VAL A 53 -18.96 -3.22 22.45
N TYR A 54 -17.69 -2.99 22.69
CA TYR A 54 -17.08 -1.67 22.67
C TYR A 54 -16.09 -1.55 21.53
N GLN A 55 -16.16 -0.45 20.80
CA GLN A 55 -15.14 -0.06 19.84
C GLN A 55 -14.19 0.94 20.48
N PHE A 56 -12.92 0.60 20.46
CA PHE A 56 -11.80 1.46 20.78
C PHE A 56 -11.25 2.03 19.49
N THR A 57 -11.01 3.33 19.47
CA THR A 57 -10.39 4.06 18.36
C THR A 57 -9.30 4.93 18.94
N ILE A 58 -8.07 4.69 18.55
CA ILE A 58 -6.91 5.48 18.93
C ILE A 58 -6.30 6.07 17.67
N LEU A 59 -6.33 7.40 17.53
CA LEU A 59 -5.58 8.11 16.50
C LEU A 59 -4.19 8.40 17.04
N GLN A 60 -3.17 7.98 16.35
CA GLN A 60 -1.77 8.28 16.64
C GLN A 60 -1.19 9.20 15.58
N ILE A 61 -0.35 10.16 16.00
CA ILE A 61 0.29 11.15 15.12
C ILE A 61 1.75 11.30 15.54
N GLY A 62 2.66 10.99 14.64
CA GLY A 62 4.10 11.07 14.84
C GLY A 62 4.67 10.05 15.82
N VAL A 63 3.90 9.02 16.18
CA VAL A 63 4.31 8.01 17.17
C VAL A 63 3.60 6.69 16.90
N ALA A 64 4.32 5.58 16.99
CA ALA A 64 3.68 4.27 17.09
C ALA A 64 3.31 4.01 18.56
N ALA A 65 2.04 3.75 18.83
CA ALA A 65 1.52 3.53 20.17
C ALA A 65 1.37 2.03 20.45
N HIS A 66 1.95 1.56 21.54
CA HIS A 66 1.62 0.27 22.12
C HIS A 66 0.36 0.42 22.98
N ILE A 67 -0.65 -0.38 22.71
CA ILE A 67 -1.96 -0.31 23.34
C ILE A 67 -2.23 -1.61 24.08
N LEU A 68 -2.46 -1.50 25.38
CA LEU A 68 -2.76 -2.63 26.25
C LEU A 68 -4.07 -2.41 26.98
N LEU A 69 -4.99 -3.37 26.92
CA LEU A 69 -6.20 -3.38 27.75
C LEU A 69 -6.10 -4.52 28.77
N THR A 70 -6.29 -4.19 30.05
CA THR A 70 -6.31 -5.17 31.17
C THR A 70 -7.62 -5.10 31.93
N ASP A 71 -8.01 -6.21 32.56
CA ASP A 71 -9.14 -6.26 33.49
C ASP A 71 -8.75 -5.74 34.89
N SER A 72 -9.71 -5.81 35.86
CA SER A 72 -9.48 -5.41 37.26
C SER A 72 -8.36 -6.17 37.95
N ASP A 73 -8.09 -7.42 37.54
CA ASP A 73 -7.05 -8.29 38.09
C ASP A 73 -5.71 -8.09 37.37
N LYS A 74 -5.60 -7.04 36.55
CA LYS A 74 -4.44 -6.71 35.70
C LYS A 74 -4.10 -7.79 34.67
N LYS A 75 -5.04 -8.67 34.37
CA LYS A 75 -4.89 -9.64 33.32
C LYS A 75 -5.09 -8.98 31.98
N GLN A 76 -4.15 -9.19 31.06
CA GLN A 76 -4.23 -8.73 29.69
C GLN A 76 -5.41 -9.38 28.97
N VAL A 77 -6.24 -8.55 28.34
CA VAL A 77 -7.41 -8.96 27.55
C VAL A 77 -7.34 -8.52 26.09
N PHE A 78 -6.50 -7.53 25.80
CA PHE A 78 -6.15 -7.11 24.45
C PHE A 78 -4.78 -6.43 24.45
N GLU A 79 -4.04 -6.59 23.37
CA GLU A 79 -2.78 -5.91 23.10
C GLU A 79 -2.69 -5.63 21.59
N SER A 80 -2.27 -4.43 21.22
CA SER A 80 -1.86 -4.08 19.86
C SER A 80 -0.39 -3.69 19.90
N ASP A 81 0.39 -4.38 19.09
CA ASP A 81 1.84 -4.21 18.94
C ASP A 81 2.22 -4.01 17.47
N ILE A 82 1.37 -3.37 16.66
CA ILE A 82 1.64 -3.15 15.24
C ILE A 82 2.58 -1.93 15.12
N PRO A 83 3.90 -2.16 14.98
CA PRO A 83 4.89 -1.10 15.03
C PRO A 83 5.06 -0.33 13.71
N ASP A 84 4.30 -0.67 12.66
CA ASP A 84 4.62 -0.26 11.30
C ASP A 84 4.15 1.16 10.93
N ASP A 85 3.25 1.77 11.72
CA ASP A 85 2.71 3.10 11.44
C ASP A 85 2.90 4.07 12.61
N ILE A 86 3.42 5.26 12.29
CA ILE A 86 3.54 6.37 13.25
C ILE A 86 2.38 7.37 13.15
N ASP A 87 1.55 7.24 12.11
CA ASP A 87 0.36 8.08 11.87
C ASP A 87 -0.80 7.18 11.44
N GLY A 88 -1.97 7.33 12.07
CA GLY A 88 -3.15 6.58 11.69
C GLY A 88 -4.06 6.20 12.84
N TYR A 89 -5.04 5.36 12.53
CA TYR A 89 -6.02 4.88 13.50
C TYR A 89 -5.75 3.43 13.87
N GLU A 90 -5.56 3.18 15.18
CA GLU A 90 -5.67 1.85 15.75
C GLU A 90 -7.12 1.63 16.19
N LYS A 91 -7.75 0.57 15.68
CA LYS A 91 -9.14 0.23 15.98
C LYS A 91 -9.27 -1.23 16.38
N PHE A 92 -9.92 -1.46 17.52
CA PHE A 92 -10.26 -2.81 17.95
C PHE A 92 -11.61 -2.86 18.65
N GLU A 93 -12.18 -4.04 18.71
CA GLU A 93 -13.42 -4.32 19.42
C GLU A 93 -13.14 -5.25 20.60
N TYR A 94 -13.82 -4.97 21.71
CA TYR A 94 -13.73 -5.81 22.89
C TYR A 94 -15.11 -6.05 23.50
N SER A 95 -15.41 -7.30 23.83
CA SER A 95 -16.60 -7.69 24.56
C SER A 95 -16.21 -8.29 25.92
N PRO A 96 -16.46 -7.60 27.03
CA PRO A 96 -16.04 -8.05 28.36
C PRO A 96 -16.84 -9.28 28.80
N LYS A 97 -16.14 -10.24 29.42
CA LYS A 97 -16.75 -11.44 30.00
C LYS A 97 -17.42 -11.17 31.34
N THR A 98 -17.03 -10.09 32.01
CA THR A 98 -17.55 -9.63 33.30
C THR A 98 -17.78 -8.14 33.26
N THR A 99 -18.75 -7.62 34.04
CA THR A 99 -18.92 -6.19 34.27
C THR A 99 -17.89 -5.73 35.30
N GLY A 100 -17.15 -4.66 35.00
CA GLY A 100 -16.14 -4.16 35.96
C GLY A 100 -15.30 -3.03 35.39
N THR A 101 -14.25 -2.69 36.14
CA THR A 101 -13.26 -1.68 35.75
C THR A 101 -12.18 -2.35 34.90
N PHE A 102 -11.85 -1.71 33.80
CA PHE A 102 -10.75 -2.08 32.91
C PHE A 102 -9.75 -0.92 32.85
N TYR A 103 -8.52 -1.25 32.46
CA TYR A 103 -7.47 -0.25 32.35
C TYR A 103 -6.90 -0.27 30.92
N LEU A 104 -6.99 0.88 30.25
CA LEU A 104 -6.35 1.12 28.96
C LEU A 104 -5.01 1.79 29.19
N THR A 105 -3.94 1.14 28.74
CA THR A 105 -2.59 1.69 28.78
C THR A 105 -2.17 2.07 27.39
N LEU A 106 -1.62 3.28 27.26
CA LEU A 106 -0.96 3.78 26.06
C LEU A 106 0.48 4.10 26.41
N GLU A 107 1.40 3.54 25.68
CA GLU A 107 2.82 3.85 25.78
C GLU A 107 3.45 3.85 24.38
N ARG A 108 4.59 4.49 24.24
CA ARG A 108 5.29 4.54 22.97
C ARG A 108 5.96 3.20 22.69
N PHE A 109 5.94 2.79 21.42
CA PHE A 109 6.70 1.64 20.95
C PHE A 109 8.16 2.04 20.69
N ASP A 110 9.12 1.42 21.36
CA ASP A 110 10.53 1.86 21.35
C ASP A 110 11.34 1.45 20.10
N ASP A 111 10.90 0.45 19.35
CA ASP A 111 11.69 -0.19 18.27
C ASP A 111 11.46 0.40 16.86
N VAL A 112 10.67 1.46 16.73
CA VAL A 112 10.34 2.08 15.45
C VAL A 112 11.03 3.44 15.30
N GLN A 113 11.32 3.86 14.06
CA GLN A 113 11.76 5.21 13.72
C GLN A 113 10.65 6.24 14.07
N ASN A 114 10.40 6.41 15.35
CA ASN A 114 9.49 7.40 15.87
C ASN A 114 10.13 8.78 15.88
N THR A 115 9.33 9.81 15.66
CA THR A 115 9.72 11.18 16.01
C THR A 115 9.97 11.27 17.51
N GLU A 116 10.71 12.26 17.98
CA GLU A 116 11.04 12.41 19.42
C GLU A 116 9.81 12.54 20.31
N SER A 117 8.68 13.05 19.77
CA SER A 117 7.41 13.19 20.44
C SER A 117 6.25 13.07 19.44
N GLY A 118 5.15 12.48 19.87
CA GLY A 118 3.91 12.37 19.12
C GLY A 118 2.69 12.64 19.99
N LYS A 119 1.52 12.42 19.44
CA LYS A 119 0.24 12.63 20.12
C LYS A 119 -0.71 11.48 19.85
N ALA A 120 -1.62 11.22 20.82
CA ALA A 120 -2.72 10.30 20.63
C ALA A 120 -4.06 10.95 20.92
N THR A 121 -5.11 10.42 20.30
CA THR A 121 -6.51 10.75 20.63
C THR A 121 -7.25 9.45 20.87
N ILE A 122 -8.00 9.37 21.97
CA ILE A 122 -8.79 8.19 22.34
C ILE A 122 -10.27 8.49 22.16
N PHE A 123 -10.99 7.58 21.54
CA PHE A 123 -12.45 7.56 21.50
C PHE A 123 -12.94 6.12 21.70
N ILE A 124 -13.86 5.93 22.67
CA ILE A 124 -14.44 4.64 22.99
C ILE A 124 -15.96 4.74 22.97
N LYS A 125 -16.63 3.86 22.25
CA LYS A 125 -18.09 3.79 22.22
C LYS A 125 -18.62 2.37 22.43
N SER A 126 -19.81 2.27 23.02
CA SER A 126 -20.60 1.03 22.99
C SER A 126 -21.29 0.91 21.64
N LEU A 127 -21.22 -0.28 21.04
CA LEU A 127 -21.90 -0.57 19.77
C LEU A 127 -23.35 -0.95 20.01
N THR A 128 -24.23 -0.42 19.19
CA THR A 128 -25.65 -0.82 19.17
C THR A 128 -25.78 -2.22 18.55
N SER A 129 -26.91 -2.90 18.84
CA SER A 129 -27.21 -4.20 18.22
C SER A 129 -27.20 -4.14 16.69
N SER A 130 -27.68 -3.06 16.10
CA SER A 130 -27.67 -2.85 14.65
C SER A 130 -26.24 -2.75 14.09
N GLU A 131 -25.37 -2.02 14.78
CA GLU A 131 -23.95 -1.91 14.39
C GLU A 131 -23.22 -3.25 14.51
N ILE A 132 -23.50 -4.02 15.56
CA ILE A 132 -22.91 -5.37 15.75
C ILE A 132 -23.33 -6.29 14.61
N ILE A 133 -24.64 -6.34 14.28
CA ILE A 133 -25.16 -7.16 13.18
C ILE A 133 -24.52 -6.75 11.85
N LEU A 134 -24.45 -5.44 11.58
CA LEU A 134 -23.81 -4.92 10.36
C LEU A 134 -22.34 -5.34 10.27
N ARG A 135 -21.59 -5.21 11.36
CA ARG A 135 -20.17 -5.59 11.41
C ARG A 135 -19.95 -7.08 11.23
N GLN A 136 -20.81 -7.91 11.82
CA GLN A 136 -20.76 -9.36 11.61
C GLN A 136 -21.03 -9.73 10.14
N LYS A 137 -21.96 -9.02 9.49
CA LYS A 137 -22.21 -9.20 8.05
C LYS A 137 -20.99 -8.81 7.22
N ILE A 138 -20.42 -7.62 7.47
CA ILE A 138 -19.21 -7.14 6.79
C ILE A 138 -18.06 -8.12 7.00
N LYS A 139 -17.82 -8.57 8.23
CA LYS A 139 -16.77 -9.54 8.54
C LYS A 139 -16.90 -10.82 7.70
N LYS A 140 -18.11 -11.40 7.63
CA LYS A 140 -18.37 -12.60 6.81
C LYS A 140 -18.15 -12.34 5.32
N GLU A 141 -18.53 -11.17 4.83
CA GLU A 141 -18.32 -10.74 3.45
C GLU A 141 -16.82 -10.65 3.14
N LEU A 142 -16.04 -9.98 4.00
CA LEU A 142 -14.58 -9.86 3.86
C LEU A 142 -13.88 -11.22 3.99
N GLU A 143 -14.27 -12.07 4.94
CA GLU A 143 -13.72 -13.42 5.08
C GLU A 143 -13.96 -14.28 3.82
N SER A 144 -15.08 -14.09 3.14
CA SER A 144 -15.37 -14.75 1.86
C SER A 144 -14.51 -14.17 0.74
N GLU A 145 -14.45 -12.85 0.63
CA GLU A 145 -13.68 -12.16 -0.42
C GLU A 145 -12.18 -12.45 -0.28
N ASN A 146 -11.63 -12.37 0.93
CA ASN A 146 -10.21 -12.59 1.19
C ASN A 146 -9.72 -14.02 0.89
N LYS A 147 -10.63 -14.98 0.68
CA LYS A 147 -10.27 -16.33 0.22
C LYS A 147 -10.03 -16.42 -1.29
N LYS A 148 -10.51 -15.44 -2.06
CA LYS A 148 -10.33 -15.40 -3.52
C LYS A 148 -8.89 -15.04 -3.90
N ASN A 149 -8.52 -15.36 -5.14
CA ASN A 149 -7.25 -14.91 -5.73
C ASN A 149 -7.36 -13.49 -6.30
N VAL A 150 -8.58 -13.04 -6.63
CA VAL A 150 -8.85 -11.72 -7.18
C VAL A 150 -9.92 -11.04 -6.30
N LEU A 151 -9.55 -9.96 -5.65
CA LEU A 151 -10.38 -9.18 -4.76
C LEU A 151 -10.92 -7.96 -5.50
N THR A 152 -12.24 -7.76 -5.47
CA THR A 152 -12.91 -6.69 -6.22
C THR A 152 -14.02 -5.97 -5.44
N ILE A 153 -14.41 -6.46 -4.25
CA ILE A 153 -15.52 -5.91 -3.47
C ILE A 153 -15.25 -4.47 -3.00
N ASP A 154 -13.97 -4.10 -2.86
CA ASP A 154 -13.57 -2.74 -2.49
C ASP A 154 -14.07 -1.68 -3.50
N ILE A 155 -14.35 -2.08 -4.74
CA ILE A 155 -14.97 -1.20 -5.73
C ILE A 155 -16.41 -0.86 -5.34
N ASP A 156 -17.18 -1.86 -4.85
CA ASP A 156 -18.57 -1.63 -4.38
C ASP A 156 -18.55 -0.71 -3.15
N HIS A 157 -17.65 -0.96 -2.21
CA HIS A 157 -17.50 -0.17 -1.00
C HIS A 157 -17.16 1.30 -1.30
N PHE A 158 -16.26 1.53 -2.27
CA PHE A 158 -15.94 2.88 -2.72
C PHE A 158 -17.19 3.60 -3.28
N TRP A 159 -17.95 2.92 -4.14
CA TRP A 159 -19.12 3.53 -4.76
C TRP A 159 -20.27 3.72 -3.76
N GLU A 160 -20.37 2.88 -2.73
CA GLU A 160 -21.30 3.09 -1.61
C GLU A 160 -20.94 4.37 -0.85
N ALA A 161 -19.65 4.57 -0.52
CA ALA A 161 -19.17 5.79 0.11
C ALA A 161 -19.41 7.03 -0.77
N PHE A 162 -19.13 6.93 -2.07
CA PHE A 162 -19.40 7.99 -3.05
C PHE A 162 -20.89 8.36 -3.11
N ASP A 163 -21.78 7.37 -3.19
CA ASP A 163 -23.22 7.60 -3.26
C ASP A 163 -23.78 8.20 -1.98
N ASN A 164 -23.16 7.92 -0.83
CA ASN A 164 -23.55 8.47 0.46
C ASN A 164 -23.17 9.94 0.64
N LEU A 165 -22.30 10.51 -0.20
CA LEU A 165 -21.95 11.94 -0.13
C LEU A 165 -23.17 12.86 -0.24
N LYS A 166 -24.20 12.45 -0.95
CA LYS A 166 -25.49 13.21 -1.04
C LYS A 166 -26.18 13.40 0.31
N ASN A 167 -25.88 12.56 1.30
CA ASN A 167 -26.44 12.62 2.64
C ASN A 167 -25.55 13.39 3.62
N CYS A 168 -24.32 13.71 3.22
CA CYS A 168 -23.34 14.43 4.04
C CYS A 168 -23.62 15.93 4.00
N LYS A 169 -23.63 16.56 5.16
CA LYS A 169 -23.89 18.01 5.31
C LYS A 169 -22.61 18.82 5.44
N THR A 170 -21.55 18.19 5.94
CA THR A 170 -20.26 18.82 6.20
C THR A 170 -19.14 18.03 5.52
N PHE A 171 -17.97 18.66 5.39
CA PHE A 171 -16.77 17.97 4.93
C PHE A 171 -16.41 16.81 5.86
N ALA A 172 -16.55 17.00 7.17
CA ALA A 172 -16.30 15.95 8.15
C ALA A 172 -17.24 14.75 7.99
N ASP A 173 -18.52 14.97 7.67
CA ASP A 173 -19.46 13.87 7.36
C ASP A 173 -19.02 13.10 6.13
N SER A 174 -18.50 13.79 5.10
CA SER A 174 -17.99 13.17 3.88
C SER A 174 -16.75 12.33 4.16
N VAL A 175 -15.81 12.82 4.97
CA VAL A 175 -14.63 12.08 5.41
C VAL A 175 -15.04 10.84 6.20
N ASN A 176 -15.96 10.98 7.15
CA ASN A 176 -16.49 9.87 7.93
C ASN A 176 -17.18 8.81 7.03
N SER A 177 -17.89 9.24 5.99
CA SER A 177 -18.51 8.33 5.02
C SER A 177 -17.46 7.46 4.31
N PHE A 178 -16.41 8.06 3.75
CA PHE A 178 -15.33 7.31 3.11
C PHE A 178 -14.55 6.45 4.11
N GLN A 179 -14.34 6.94 5.33
CA GLN A 179 -13.69 6.14 6.36
C GLN A 179 -14.51 4.88 6.69
N GLN A 180 -15.80 5.05 6.97
CA GLN A 180 -16.64 3.94 7.46
C GLN A 180 -17.10 2.98 6.36
N LEU A 181 -17.42 3.50 5.16
CA LEU A 181 -18.01 2.69 4.09
C LEU A 181 -16.98 2.12 3.13
N TYR A 182 -15.77 2.69 3.09
CA TYR A 182 -14.70 2.23 2.23
C TYR A 182 -13.49 1.69 3.03
N LEU A 183 -12.78 2.56 3.77
CA LEU A 183 -11.52 2.17 4.39
C LEU A 183 -11.69 1.21 5.58
N ASP A 184 -12.73 1.37 6.41
CA ASP A 184 -13.01 0.46 7.54
C ASP A 184 -13.60 -0.89 7.08
N ARG A 185 -13.95 -1.00 5.79
CA ARG A 185 -14.44 -2.23 5.16
C ARG A 185 -13.45 -2.79 4.14
N ALA A 186 -12.18 -2.42 4.30
CA ALA A 186 -11.13 -2.85 3.39
C ALA A 186 -10.90 -4.37 3.44
N THR A 187 -10.71 -4.99 2.28
CA THR A 187 -10.13 -6.33 2.18
C THR A 187 -8.67 -6.32 2.64
N ASP A 188 -8.07 -7.49 2.87
CA ASP A 188 -6.64 -7.60 3.17
C ASP A 188 -5.77 -6.91 2.10
N GLY A 189 -6.22 -6.99 0.82
CA GLY A 189 -5.54 -6.32 -0.28
C GLY A 189 -5.63 -4.80 -0.22
N LEU A 190 -6.80 -4.24 0.09
CA LEU A 190 -6.94 -2.79 0.26
C LEU A 190 -6.21 -2.30 1.53
N ILE A 191 -6.16 -3.10 2.61
CA ILE A 191 -5.34 -2.78 3.80
C ILE A 191 -3.87 -2.61 3.40
N ASP A 192 -3.33 -3.55 2.64
CA ASP A 192 -1.96 -3.44 2.12
C ASP A 192 -1.79 -2.22 1.20
N PHE A 193 -2.79 -1.90 0.38
CA PHE A 193 -2.74 -0.74 -0.51
C PHE A 193 -2.73 0.57 0.27
N ILE A 194 -3.56 0.67 1.32
CA ILE A 194 -3.57 1.81 2.26
C ILE A 194 -2.16 2.03 2.84
N ARG A 195 -1.51 0.95 3.32
CA ARG A 195 -0.17 1.02 3.92
C ARG A 195 0.89 1.47 2.89
N VAL A 196 0.91 0.84 1.72
CA VAL A 196 1.92 1.13 0.67
C VAL A 196 1.79 2.55 0.13
N ARG A 197 0.56 3.08 0.00
CA ARG A 197 0.28 4.39 -0.62
C ARG A 197 -0.21 5.45 0.35
N LYS A 198 -0.31 5.12 1.64
CA LYS A 198 -0.72 6.01 2.75
C LYS A 198 -2.06 6.69 2.48
N PHE A 199 -3.07 5.89 2.12
CA PHE A 199 -4.41 6.41 1.83
C PHE A 199 -5.09 6.92 3.10
N GLN A 200 -5.76 8.07 2.97
CA GLN A 200 -6.58 8.68 3.99
C GLN A 200 -7.94 9.07 3.41
N ALA A 201 -9.02 8.92 4.17
CA ALA A 201 -10.38 9.22 3.72
C ALA A 201 -10.54 10.64 3.18
N GLU A 202 -9.84 11.61 3.77
CA GLU A 202 -9.84 13.01 3.34
C GLU A 202 -9.35 13.19 1.91
N GLN A 203 -8.35 12.41 1.47
CA GLN A 203 -7.81 12.48 0.11
C GLN A 203 -8.84 12.06 -0.92
N PHE A 204 -9.62 11.00 -0.66
CA PHE A 204 -10.71 10.56 -1.52
C PHE A 204 -11.79 11.63 -1.65
N VAL A 205 -12.22 12.22 -0.53
CA VAL A 205 -13.24 13.28 -0.53
C VAL A 205 -12.77 14.48 -1.35
N LYS A 206 -11.52 14.92 -1.18
CA LYS A 206 -10.95 16.03 -1.96
C LYS A 206 -10.91 15.73 -3.45
N LEU A 207 -10.50 14.51 -3.84
CA LEU A 207 -10.43 14.11 -5.25
C LEU A 207 -11.80 14.00 -5.91
N VAL A 208 -12.75 13.35 -5.24
CA VAL A 208 -14.12 13.21 -5.74
C VAL A 208 -14.81 14.58 -5.86
N ALA A 209 -14.58 15.49 -4.92
CA ALA A 209 -15.08 16.86 -4.98
C ALA A 209 -14.42 17.67 -6.10
N LYS A 210 -13.14 17.42 -6.38
CA LYS A 210 -12.38 18.12 -7.43
C LYS A 210 -12.73 17.64 -8.85
N TYR A 211 -13.02 16.33 -9.02
CA TYR A 211 -13.23 15.68 -10.30
C TYR A 211 -14.55 14.90 -10.39
N PRO A 212 -15.70 15.50 -10.04
CA PRO A 212 -16.97 14.79 -9.94
C PRO A 212 -17.49 14.22 -11.27
N LYS A 213 -17.23 14.89 -12.40
CA LYS A 213 -17.64 14.41 -13.73
C LYS A 213 -16.81 13.21 -14.16
N PHE A 214 -15.50 13.27 -13.92
CA PHE A 214 -14.60 12.15 -14.18
C PHE A 214 -15.06 10.89 -13.41
N TYR A 215 -15.23 10.96 -12.10
CA TYR A 215 -15.66 9.80 -11.31
C TYR A 215 -17.01 9.26 -11.78
N LYS A 216 -18.00 10.12 -12.05
CA LYS A 216 -19.30 9.68 -12.58
C LYS A 216 -19.15 8.94 -13.92
N SER A 217 -18.33 9.44 -14.82
CA SER A 217 -18.11 8.80 -16.12
C SER A 217 -17.33 7.49 -16.03
N LEU A 218 -16.41 7.40 -15.05
CA LEU A 218 -15.56 6.24 -14.82
C LEU A 218 -16.31 5.05 -14.20
N ARG A 219 -17.38 5.29 -13.44
CA ARG A 219 -18.06 4.30 -12.59
C ARG A 219 -18.33 2.97 -13.30
N LYS A 220 -18.91 3.01 -14.50
CA LYS A 220 -19.24 1.79 -15.27
C LYS A 220 -18.01 0.94 -15.53
N ASN A 221 -16.92 1.58 -15.91
CA ASN A 221 -15.68 0.90 -16.28
C ASN A 221 -15.00 0.23 -15.08
N THR A 222 -15.13 0.80 -13.87
CA THR A 222 -14.53 0.22 -12.68
C THR A 222 -15.09 -1.17 -12.35
N PHE A 223 -16.34 -1.45 -12.73
CA PHE A 223 -16.95 -2.77 -12.53
C PHE A 223 -16.47 -3.83 -13.53
N GLU A 224 -15.78 -3.45 -14.63
CA GLU A 224 -15.22 -4.43 -15.58
C GLU A 224 -14.11 -5.29 -14.94
N VAL A 225 -13.48 -4.82 -13.86
CA VAL A 225 -12.50 -5.63 -13.10
C VAL A 225 -13.11 -6.91 -12.51
N LYS A 226 -14.40 -6.94 -12.24
CA LYS A 226 -15.10 -8.14 -11.73
C LYS A 226 -15.12 -9.29 -12.73
N ARG A 227 -14.84 -9.02 -14.00
CA ARG A 227 -14.76 -10.02 -15.08
C ARG A 227 -13.31 -10.46 -15.35
N SER A 228 -12.35 -9.96 -14.57
CA SER A 228 -10.93 -10.18 -14.86
C SER A 228 -10.36 -11.47 -14.26
N GLU A 229 -11.12 -12.23 -13.48
CA GLU A 229 -10.65 -13.46 -12.83
C GLU A 229 -10.02 -14.44 -13.84
N GLN A 230 -10.73 -14.80 -14.90
CA GLN A 230 -10.22 -15.68 -15.95
C GLN A 230 -9.00 -15.09 -16.68
N THR A 231 -9.00 -13.77 -16.89
CA THR A 231 -7.87 -13.05 -17.50
C THR A 231 -6.61 -13.18 -16.63
N ILE A 232 -6.77 -13.06 -15.31
CA ILE A 232 -5.67 -13.15 -14.33
C ILE A 232 -5.18 -14.59 -14.20
N GLU A 233 -6.08 -15.56 -14.17
CA GLU A 233 -5.70 -16.98 -14.18
C GLU A 233 -4.89 -17.34 -15.43
N ALA A 234 -5.26 -16.80 -16.60
CA ALA A 234 -4.50 -16.97 -17.83
C ALA A 234 -3.10 -16.31 -17.74
N VAL A 235 -2.97 -15.15 -17.05
CA VAL A 235 -1.69 -14.53 -16.75
C VAL A 235 -0.83 -15.46 -15.89
N PHE A 236 -1.37 -15.98 -14.79
CA PHE A 236 -0.63 -16.87 -13.89
C PHE A 236 -0.20 -18.17 -14.57
N SER A 237 -1.09 -18.75 -15.38
CA SER A 237 -0.79 -19.96 -16.15
C SER A 237 0.33 -19.72 -17.15
N LYS A 238 0.29 -18.61 -17.88
CA LYS A 238 1.34 -18.26 -18.85
C LYS A 238 2.67 -17.92 -18.16
N PHE A 239 2.62 -17.25 -17.01
CA PHE A 239 3.81 -17.04 -16.18
C PHE A 239 4.45 -18.36 -15.79
N LYS A 240 3.66 -19.30 -15.27
CA LYS A 240 4.16 -20.62 -14.85
C LYS A 240 4.79 -21.40 -15.98
N GLU A 241 4.29 -21.25 -17.22
CA GLU A 241 4.85 -21.88 -18.42
C GLU A 241 6.26 -21.36 -18.75
N ILE A 242 6.46 -20.03 -18.70
CA ILE A 242 7.73 -19.39 -19.10
C ILE A 242 8.71 -19.22 -17.94
N TYR A 243 8.22 -19.19 -16.69
CA TYR A 243 8.98 -19.06 -15.45
C TYR A 243 8.47 -20.06 -14.41
N PRO A 244 8.96 -21.31 -14.38
CA PRO A 244 8.44 -22.38 -13.51
C PRO A 244 8.49 -22.06 -12.01
N ASN A 245 9.39 -21.18 -11.58
CA ASN A 245 9.53 -20.73 -10.19
C ASN A 245 8.49 -19.69 -9.78
N PHE A 246 7.61 -19.26 -10.69
CA PHE A 246 6.58 -18.25 -10.42
C PHE A 246 5.72 -18.60 -9.21
N LYS A 247 5.63 -17.66 -8.27
CA LYS A 247 4.78 -17.73 -7.10
C LYS A 247 3.67 -16.68 -7.26
N PRO A 248 2.43 -17.09 -7.55
CA PRO A 248 1.34 -16.12 -7.74
C PRO A 248 1.03 -15.40 -6.43
N PHE A 249 0.84 -14.09 -6.53
CA PHE A 249 0.27 -13.26 -5.48
C PHE A 249 -1.22 -13.07 -5.75
N LYS A 250 -2.00 -12.78 -4.72
CA LYS A 250 -3.37 -12.35 -4.92
C LYS A 250 -3.40 -10.98 -5.60
N VAL A 251 -4.46 -10.70 -6.36
CA VAL A 251 -4.66 -9.42 -7.04
C VAL A 251 -5.80 -8.68 -6.37
N CYS A 252 -5.57 -7.45 -5.93
CA CYS A 252 -6.60 -6.58 -5.37
C CYS A 252 -6.86 -5.40 -6.31
N PHE A 253 -8.10 -5.22 -6.72
CA PHE A 253 -8.59 -4.05 -7.42
C PHE A 253 -9.30 -3.13 -6.43
N ALA A 254 -8.78 -1.93 -6.26
CA ALA A 254 -9.37 -0.93 -5.38
C ALA A 254 -9.24 0.46 -6.01
N MET A 255 -10.11 1.38 -5.59
CA MET A 255 -9.97 2.78 -5.98
C MET A 255 -8.86 3.42 -5.16
N GLY A 256 -7.89 4.01 -5.83
CA GLY A 256 -6.79 4.75 -5.20
C GLY A 256 -7.03 6.26 -5.19
N ILE A 257 -5.94 7.00 -5.04
CA ILE A 257 -5.94 8.47 -5.01
C ILE A 257 -5.25 9.08 -6.24
N MET A 258 -5.40 8.45 -7.40
CA MET A 258 -4.83 8.86 -8.70
C MET A 258 -3.29 8.93 -8.72
N ASN A 259 -2.61 8.20 -7.85
CA ASN A 259 -1.15 8.24 -7.74
C ASN A 259 -0.44 6.97 -8.22
N THR A 260 -1.18 5.91 -8.59
CA THR A 260 -0.60 4.68 -9.12
C THR A 260 -1.62 3.85 -9.91
N GLY A 261 -1.22 3.31 -11.04
CA GLY A 261 -2.01 2.32 -11.79
C GLY A 261 -1.83 0.91 -11.23
N GLY A 262 -0.62 0.58 -10.77
CA GLY A 262 -0.31 -0.68 -10.13
C GLY A 262 0.87 -0.54 -9.15
N THR A 263 0.98 -1.46 -8.23
CA THR A 263 2.10 -1.63 -7.29
C THR A 263 2.00 -3.00 -6.63
N ILE A 264 2.95 -3.35 -5.79
CA ILE A 264 2.94 -4.61 -5.04
C ILE A 264 3.09 -4.38 -3.54
N SER A 265 2.59 -5.33 -2.76
CA SER A 265 2.93 -5.51 -1.36
C SER A 265 3.68 -6.83 -1.13
N ASN A 266 3.74 -7.28 0.10
CA ASN A 266 4.33 -8.59 0.39
C ASN A 266 3.46 -9.78 -0.07
N ASN A 267 2.15 -9.57 -0.24
CA ASN A 267 1.20 -10.64 -0.52
C ASN A 267 0.29 -10.35 -1.72
N PHE A 268 0.26 -9.11 -2.22
CA PHE A 268 -0.68 -8.67 -3.23
C PHE A 268 -0.03 -7.94 -4.40
N VAL A 269 -0.60 -8.13 -5.57
CA VAL A 269 -0.58 -7.19 -6.67
C VAL A 269 -1.74 -6.21 -6.44
N LEU A 270 -1.46 -4.92 -6.35
CA LEU A 270 -2.40 -3.87 -5.98
C LEU A 270 -2.67 -2.97 -7.18
N ILE A 271 -3.91 -2.92 -7.65
CA ILE A 271 -4.29 -2.22 -8.89
C ILE A 271 -5.17 -1.01 -8.56
N GLY A 272 -4.69 0.18 -8.91
CA GLY A 272 -5.45 1.43 -8.85
C GLY A 272 -6.47 1.47 -9.99
N THR A 273 -7.71 1.13 -9.64
CA THR A 273 -8.77 0.88 -10.62
C THR A 273 -9.15 2.15 -11.39
N GLU A 274 -9.09 3.33 -10.75
CA GLU A 274 -9.41 4.61 -11.38
C GLU A 274 -8.47 4.96 -12.54
N ILE A 275 -7.21 4.55 -12.46
CA ILE A 275 -6.23 4.75 -13.54
C ILE A 275 -6.35 3.62 -14.57
N THR A 276 -6.48 2.39 -14.10
CA THR A 276 -6.44 1.21 -14.95
C THR A 276 -7.68 1.11 -15.86
N THR A 277 -8.84 1.53 -15.36
CA THR A 277 -10.11 1.45 -16.12
C THR A 277 -10.51 2.76 -16.79
N SER A 278 -9.68 3.81 -16.67
CA SER A 278 -9.89 5.04 -17.41
C SER A 278 -9.62 4.85 -18.92
N THR A 279 -10.39 5.55 -19.73
CA THR A 279 -10.29 5.55 -21.20
C THR A 279 -10.50 6.97 -21.72
N LYS A 280 -10.16 7.21 -22.98
CA LYS A 280 -10.42 8.49 -23.66
C LYS A 280 -11.91 8.89 -23.75
N GLN A 281 -12.83 7.98 -23.40
CA GLN A 281 -14.28 8.25 -23.38
C GLN A 281 -14.74 8.84 -22.04
N MET A 282 -13.88 8.87 -21.03
CA MET A 282 -14.19 9.50 -19.74
C MET A 282 -14.32 11.00 -19.90
N ASP A 283 -15.10 11.63 -19.03
CA ASP A 283 -15.16 13.09 -18.97
C ASP A 283 -13.87 13.63 -18.34
N LEU A 284 -12.95 14.03 -19.20
CA LEU A 284 -11.66 14.61 -18.83
C LEU A 284 -11.66 16.14 -18.82
N SER A 285 -12.84 16.79 -18.90
CA SER A 285 -12.98 18.25 -18.94
C SER A 285 -12.45 18.95 -17.69
N GLU A 286 -12.41 18.21 -16.56
CA GLU A 286 -11.91 18.73 -15.26
C GLU A 286 -10.39 18.67 -15.12
N PHE A 287 -9.69 18.04 -16.07
CA PHE A 287 -8.22 17.94 -16.11
C PHE A 287 -7.64 18.96 -17.10
N GLU A 288 -7.78 20.23 -16.81
CA GLU A 288 -7.28 21.31 -17.68
C GLU A 288 -5.76 21.16 -17.89
N ASN A 289 -5.36 20.86 -19.17
CA ASN A 289 -3.97 20.85 -19.67
C ASN A 289 -2.92 20.18 -18.75
N ASN A 290 -3.35 19.30 -17.87
CA ASN A 290 -2.45 18.66 -16.92
C ASN A 290 -2.04 17.26 -17.38
N GLU A 291 -1.03 16.76 -16.77
CA GLU A 291 -0.38 15.48 -17.01
C GLU A 291 -1.32 14.29 -16.80
N TYR A 292 -2.26 14.40 -15.87
CA TYR A 292 -3.26 13.36 -15.58
C TYR A 292 -4.11 13.04 -16.80
N ARG A 293 -4.43 14.03 -17.65
CA ARG A 293 -5.22 13.79 -18.85
C ARG A 293 -4.61 12.70 -19.73
N LYS A 294 -3.30 12.76 -19.99
CA LYS A 294 -2.60 11.74 -20.78
C LYS A 294 -2.63 10.36 -20.13
N THR A 295 -2.53 10.31 -18.82
CA THR A 295 -2.61 9.06 -18.04
C THR A 295 -3.99 8.40 -18.19
N PHE A 296 -5.06 9.22 -18.26
CA PHE A 296 -6.42 8.72 -18.32
C PHE A 296 -6.93 8.47 -19.77
N GLU A 297 -6.25 8.96 -20.79
CA GLU A 297 -6.56 8.70 -22.21
C GLU A 297 -6.17 7.26 -22.67
N GLY A 298 -6.40 6.26 -21.82
CA GLY A 298 -6.05 4.88 -22.09
C GLY A 298 -6.87 4.20 -23.19
N SER A 299 -6.53 2.94 -23.49
CA SER A 299 -7.26 2.09 -24.46
C SER A 299 -8.73 1.89 -24.05
N GLN A 300 -9.61 1.75 -25.05
CA GLN A 300 -11.01 1.41 -24.82
C GLN A 300 -11.20 -0.05 -24.41
N ASP A 301 -10.29 -0.93 -24.81
CA ASP A 301 -10.34 -2.33 -24.41
C ASP A 301 -9.63 -2.49 -23.06
N LEU A 302 -10.43 -2.67 -22.02
CA LEU A 302 -9.95 -2.72 -20.65
C LEU A 302 -9.29 -4.07 -20.30
N GLN A 303 -9.79 -5.19 -20.82
CA GLN A 303 -9.27 -6.50 -20.44
C GLN A 303 -7.82 -6.73 -20.87
N PRO A 304 -7.38 -6.41 -22.11
CA PRO A 304 -5.96 -6.43 -22.48
C PRO A 304 -5.11 -5.47 -21.63
N LYS A 305 -5.62 -4.28 -21.30
CA LYS A 305 -4.91 -3.32 -20.44
C LYS A 305 -4.70 -3.88 -19.03
N ILE A 306 -5.77 -4.44 -18.41
CA ILE A 306 -5.70 -5.10 -17.10
C ILE A 306 -4.71 -6.27 -17.16
N LYS A 307 -4.81 -7.12 -18.20
CA LYS A 307 -3.92 -8.26 -18.40
C LYS A 307 -2.45 -7.86 -18.41
N SER A 308 -2.12 -6.83 -19.21
CA SER A 308 -0.74 -6.35 -19.31
C SER A 308 -0.22 -5.74 -18.01
N LEU A 309 -1.05 -4.95 -17.31
CA LEU A 309 -0.66 -4.32 -16.05
C LEU A 309 -0.47 -5.36 -14.95
N VAL A 310 -1.41 -6.31 -14.80
CA VAL A 310 -1.25 -7.38 -13.81
C VAL A 310 -0.02 -8.23 -14.12
N ALA A 311 0.25 -8.53 -15.40
CA ALA A 311 1.46 -9.25 -15.79
C ALA A 311 2.73 -8.45 -15.42
N HIS A 312 2.75 -7.15 -15.63
CA HIS A 312 3.86 -6.26 -15.23
C HIS A 312 4.10 -6.30 -13.71
N GLU A 313 3.08 -6.08 -12.92
CA GLU A 313 3.19 -6.09 -11.45
C GLU A 313 3.58 -7.49 -10.92
N CYS A 314 3.13 -8.57 -11.57
CA CYS A 314 3.56 -9.93 -11.24
C CYS A 314 5.07 -10.14 -11.42
N VAL A 315 5.72 -9.45 -12.37
CA VAL A 315 7.20 -9.52 -12.49
C VAL A 315 7.83 -8.94 -11.23
N HIS A 316 7.37 -7.79 -10.77
CA HIS A 316 7.89 -7.14 -9.56
C HIS A 316 7.77 -8.03 -8.31
N THR A 317 6.73 -8.87 -8.23
CA THR A 317 6.60 -9.83 -7.11
C THR A 317 7.66 -10.94 -7.14
N GLN A 318 8.27 -11.20 -8.28
CA GLN A 318 9.30 -12.23 -8.47
C GLN A 318 10.72 -11.66 -8.38
N GLN A 319 10.91 -10.39 -8.75
CA GLN A 319 12.22 -9.73 -8.68
C GLN A 319 12.74 -9.65 -7.24
N ALA A 320 14.05 -9.75 -7.04
CA ALA A 320 14.66 -9.66 -5.71
C ALA A 320 14.25 -8.38 -4.97
N LYS A 321 13.75 -8.54 -3.73
CA LYS A 321 13.28 -7.42 -2.89
C LYS A 321 14.43 -6.65 -2.23
N THR A 322 15.50 -7.36 -1.91
CA THR A 322 16.71 -6.79 -1.28
C THR A 322 17.90 -7.17 -2.12
N ILE A 323 18.50 -6.20 -2.76
CA ILE A 323 19.84 -6.32 -3.32
C ILE A 323 20.71 -5.43 -2.45
N ASP A 324 21.89 -5.93 -2.08
CA ASP A 324 22.86 -5.11 -1.36
C ASP A 324 23.11 -3.83 -2.17
N PRO A 325 22.76 -2.64 -1.65
CA PRO A 325 22.96 -1.40 -2.37
C PRO A 325 24.42 -1.17 -2.77
N ASN A 326 25.37 -1.73 -2.01
CA ASN A 326 26.80 -1.63 -2.31
C ASN A 326 27.20 -2.53 -3.50
N ALA A 327 26.39 -3.53 -3.87
CA ALA A 327 26.61 -4.36 -5.04
C ALA A 327 26.11 -3.71 -6.34
N ILE A 328 25.25 -2.71 -6.27
CA ILE A 328 24.69 -2.00 -7.42
C ILE A 328 25.61 -0.85 -7.80
N LYS A 329 26.50 -1.05 -8.77
CA LYS A 329 27.42 0.00 -9.23
C LYS A 329 26.73 1.10 -10.08
N CYS A 330 25.56 0.84 -10.66
CA CYS A 330 24.85 1.76 -11.54
C CYS A 330 23.35 1.72 -11.21
N GLU A 331 22.94 2.54 -10.25
CA GLU A 331 21.59 2.58 -9.69
C GLU A 331 20.51 2.88 -10.76
N LEU A 332 20.74 3.90 -11.58
CA LEU A 332 19.80 4.25 -12.64
C LEU A 332 19.58 3.10 -13.62
N LEU A 333 20.67 2.47 -14.10
CA LEU A 333 20.55 1.32 -14.99
C LEU A 333 19.77 0.18 -14.36
N TYR A 334 20.03 -0.11 -13.08
CA TYR A 334 19.32 -1.14 -12.34
C TYR A 334 17.81 -0.88 -12.31
N ARG A 335 17.40 0.35 -11.92
CA ARG A 335 15.98 0.74 -11.86
C ARG A 335 15.31 0.66 -13.23
N VAL A 336 15.98 1.18 -14.26
CA VAL A 336 15.49 1.15 -15.65
C VAL A 336 15.34 -0.28 -16.16
N LEU A 337 16.29 -1.16 -15.85
CA LEU A 337 16.18 -2.57 -16.19
C LEU A 337 15.05 -3.27 -15.43
N ARG A 338 14.84 -2.98 -14.14
CA ARG A 338 13.71 -3.56 -13.38
C ARG A 338 12.38 -3.27 -14.06
N GLU A 339 12.12 -1.99 -14.38
CA GLU A 339 10.86 -1.54 -14.97
C GLU A 339 10.70 -2.04 -16.42
N GLY A 340 11.71 -1.86 -17.23
CA GLY A 340 11.65 -2.27 -18.63
C GLY A 340 11.63 -3.79 -18.82
N SER A 341 12.28 -4.53 -17.93
CA SER A 341 12.17 -6.01 -17.91
C SER A 341 10.75 -6.45 -17.54
N ALA A 342 10.11 -5.76 -16.60
CA ALA A 342 8.71 -6.03 -16.25
C ALA A 342 7.79 -5.82 -17.44
N ASP A 343 7.98 -4.74 -18.21
CA ASP A 343 7.24 -4.49 -19.45
C ASP A 343 7.48 -5.60 -20.51
N PHE A 344 8.72 -6.04 -20.67
CA PHE A 344 9.05 -7.07 -21.65
C PHE A 344 8.47 -8.45 -21.28
N ILE A 345 8.60 -8.86 -20.02
CA ILE A 345 8.00 -10.11 -19.55
C ILE A 345 6.48 -10.04 -19.60
N ALA A 346 5.89 -8.88 -19.25
CA ALA A 346 4.44 -8.66 -19.39
C ALA A 346 3.97 -8.81 -20.86
N GLU A 347 4.76 -8.38 -21.84
CA GLU A 347 4.47 -8.62 -23.27
C GLU A 347 4.45 -10.13 -23.58
N LEU A 348 5.44 -10.89 -23.10
CA LEU A 348 5.50 -12.35 -23.31
C LEU A 348 4.32 -13.09 -22.67
N VAL A 349 3.88 -12.63 -21.50
CA VAL A 349 2.79 -13.24 -20.72
C VAL A 349 1.42 -12.83 -21.25
N SER A 350 1.21 -11.54 -21.51
CA SER A 350 -0.08 -11.03 -21.94
C SER A 350 -0.36 -11.27 -23.43
N GLY A 351 0.68 -11.37 -24.24
CA GLY A 351 0.59 -11.36 -25.69
C GLY A 351 0.31 -9.97 -26.30
N ASN A 352 0.27 -8.91 -25.47
CA ASN A 352 0.02 -7.54 -25.89
C ASN A 352 1.35 -6.84 -26.16
N LEU A 353 1.59 -6.50 -27.43
CA LEU A 353 2.81 -5.81 -27.83
C LEU A 353 2.91 -4.42 -27.18
N LYS A 354 4.02 -4.17 -26.52
CA LYS A 354 4.34 -2.84 -25.99
C LYS A 354 4.88 -1.96 -27.11
N THR A 355 4.14 -0.94 -27.55
CA THR A 355 4.56 0.00 -28.57
C THR A 355 4.93 1.34 -27.96
N ASN A 356 6.00 1.96 -28.46
CA ASN A 356 6.41 3.31 -28.11
C ASN A 356 6.94 4.01 -29.38
N GLU A 357 6.03 4.60 -30.14
CA GLU A 357 6.38 5.22 -31.43
C GLU A 357 7.47 6.30 -31.33
N TYR A 358 7.43 7.10 -30.25
CA TYR A 358 8.46 8.12 -30.02
C TYR A 358 9.80 7.47 -29.71
N GLY A 359 9.78 6.46 -28.82
CA GLY A 359 10.95 5.70 -28.44
C GLY A 359 11.60 5.02 -29.66
N ASP A 360 10.80 4.34 -30.48
CA ASP A 360 11.28 3.64 -31.67
C ASP A 360 11.87 4.59 -32.71
N LYS A 361 11.28 5.78 -32.91
CA LYS A 361 11.82 6.81 -33.82
C LYS A 361 13.10 7.45 -33.33
N ASN A 362 13.29 7.56 -32.02
CA ASN A 362 14.40 8.29 -31.40
C ASN A 362 15.35 7.39 -30.62
N GLU A 363 15.30 6.07 -30.83
CA GLU A 363 16.01 5.05 -30.03
C GLU A 363 17.51 5.38 -29.86
N LYS A 364 18.17 5.75 -30.96
CA LYS A 364 19.60 6.08 -30.94
C LYS A 364 19.90 7.29 -30.05
N GLN A 365 19.13 8.37 -30.17
CA GLN A 365 19.33 9.57 -29.36
C GLN A 365 19.03 9.29 -27.90
N ILE A 366 17.92 8.60 -27.60
CA ILE A 366 17.54 8.20 -26.23
C ILE A 366 18.64 7.36 -25.58
N TRP A 367 19.20 6.40 -26.34
CA TRP A 367 20.29 5.57 -25.85
C TRP A 367 21.56 6.39 -25.57
N THR A 368 21.94 7.29 -26.47
CA THR A 368 23.08 8.18 -26.28
C THR A 368 22.95 9.03 -25.03
N ASP A 369 21.77 9.65 -24.83
CA ASP A 369 21.47 10.46 -23.65
C ASP A 369 21.51 9.62 -22.37
N PHE A 370 20.88 8.43 -22.40
CA PHE A 370 20.86 7.52 -21.26
C PHE A 370 22.26 7.05 -20.84
N LYS A 371 23.13 6.75 -21.80
CA LYS A 371 24.49 6.29 -21.52
C LYS A 371 25.31 7.31 -20.73
N ASN A 372 25.09 8.60 -20.95
CA ASN A 372 25.78 9.66 -20.22
C ASN A 372 25.34 9.72 -18.72
N GLU A 373 24.17 9.18 -18.42
CA GLU A 373 23.59 9.18 -17.07
C GLU A 373 23.54 7.79 -16.42
N LEU A 374 23.97 6.76 -17.12
CA LEU A 374 23.76 5.32 -16.84
C LEU A 374 24.01 4.90 -15.38
N CYS A 375 24.98 5.50 -14.72
CA CYS A 375 25.35 5.22 -13.33
C CYS A 375 24.95 6.32 -12.34
N ASN A 376 24.08 7.27 -12.74
CA ASN A 376 23.54 8.23 -11.81
C ASN A 376 22.70 7.56 -10.73
N GLU A 377 22.68 8.13 -9.54
CA GLU A 377 21.76 7.70 -8.45
C GLU A 377 20.34 8.20 -8.67
N ASN A 378 20.22 9.37 -9.35
CA ASN A 378 18.93 10.02 -9.60
C ASN A 378 18.27 9.49 -10.88
N SER A 379 17.04 9.00 -10.75
CA SER A 379 16.23 8.50 -11.88
C SER A 379 15.23 9.50 -12.46
N ASN A 380 15.13 10.73 -11.94
CA ASN A 380 14.07 11.70 -12.27
C ASN A 380 14.03 12.12 -13.74
N ASN A 381 15.12 11.97 -14.50
CA ASN A 381 15.13 12.25 -15.92
C ASN A 381 14.52 11.08 -16.75
N TRP A 382 14.34 9.91 -16.16
CA TRP A 382 14.07 8.65 -16.85
C TRP A 382 12.86 7.88 -16.34
N LEU A 383 12.54 7.98 -15.05
CA LEU A 383 11.44 7.23 -14.41
C LEU A 383 10.62 8.16 -13.52
N TYR A 384 9.31 7.91 -13.46
CA TYR A 384 8.33 8.60 -12.59
C TYR A 384 8.33 10.12 -12.76
N ASN A 385 8.56 10.59 -13.99
CA ASN A 385 8.83 11.99 -14.30
C ASN A 385 7.73 12.68 -15.12
N SER A 386 6.53 12.14 -15.13
CA SER A 386 5.40 12.71 -15.87
C SER A 386 5.07 14.16 -15.48
N SER A 387 5.35 14.53 -14.21
CA SER A 387 5.12 15.88 -13.68
C SER A 387 6.18 16.91 -14.08
N THR A 388 7.36 16.48 -14.49
CA THR A 388 8.52 17.35 -14.73
C THR A 388 8.91 17.48 -16.21
N VAL A 389 8.63 16.47 -17.01
CA VAL A 389 9.04 16.41 -18.42
C VAL A 389 7.98 17.06 -19.33
N LYS A 390 8.40 18.06 -20.15
CA LYS A 390 7.48 18.83 -21.00
C LYS A 390 7.64 18.58 -22.50
N ASN A 391 8.87 18.33 -22.99
CA ASN A 391 9.20 18.34 -24.42
C ASN A 391 9.39 16.94 -25.03
N LYS A 392 9.29 15.90 -24.25
CA LYS A 392 9.40 14.50 -24.67
C LYS A 392 8.43 13.66 -23.85
N PRO A 393 8.10 12.42 -24.24
CA PRO A 393 7.34 11.53 -23.40
C PRO A 393 8.02 11.30 -22.05
N ALA A 394 7.22 11.18 -21.00
CA ALA A 394 7.70 10.76 -19.68
C ALA A 394 8.16 9.30 -19.71
N ASP A 395 8.90 8.92 -18.68
CA ASP A 395 9.20 7.54 -18.35
C ASP A 395 9.94 6.75 -19.46
N LEU A 396 10.81 7.44 -20.21
CA LEU A 396 11.60 6.80 -21.27
C LEU A 396 12.57 5.73 -20.75
N GLY A 397 12.83 5.68 -19.46
CA GLY A 397 13.58 4.59 -18.84
C GLY A 397 12.92 3.23 -19.04
N TYR A 398 11.58 3.15 -18.96
CA TYR A 398 10.84 1.91 -19.27
C TYR A 398 11.16 1.41 -20.67
N PHE A 399 11.16 2.31 -21.66
CA PHE A 399 11.51 1.99 -23.04
C PHE A 399 12.94 1.45 -23.15
N VAL A 400 13.93 2.12 -22.54
CA VAL A 400 15.34 1.69 -22.58
C VAL A 400 15.50 0.30 -21.99
N GLY A 401 14.98 0.08 -20.76
CA GLY A 401 15.06 -1.22 -20.11
C GLY A 401 14.36 -2.33 -20.88
N TYR A 402 13.17 -2.05 -21.45
CA TYR A 402 12.44 -2.97 -22.32
C TYR A 402 13.27 -3.39 -23.56
N LYS A 403 13.90 -2.44 -24.24
CA LYS A 403 14.72 -2.72 -25.43
C LYS A 403 15.95 -3.58 -25.08
N ILE A 404 16.59 -3.30 -23.95
CA ILE A 404 17.74 -4.09 -23.47
C ILE A 404 17.28 -5.52 -23.13
N ALA A 405 16.21 -5.69 -22.35
CA ALA A 405 15.68 -7.00 -21.98
C ALA A 405 15.23 -7.81 -23.22
N LYS A 406 14.53 -7.17 -24.16
CA LYS A 406 14.11 -7.79 -25.42
C LYS A 406 15.30 -8.23 -26.26
N LYS A 407 16.37 -7.43 -26.34
CA LYS A 407 17.60 -7.78 -27.04
C LYS A 407 18.33 -8.94 -26.38
N PHE A 408 18.43 -8.93 -25.03
CA PHE A 408 18.99 -10.04 -24.27
C PHE A 408 18.25 -11.35 -24.59
N TYR A 409 16.93 -11.34 -24.45
CA TYR A 409 16.08 -12.49 -24.74
C TYR A 409 16.24 -12.96 -26.20
N LYS A 410 16.27 -12.05 -27.17
CA LYS A 410 16.45 -12.38 -28.59
C LYS A 410 17.75 -13.12 -28.83
N ASN A 411 18.85 -12.73 -28.19
CA ASN A 411 20.19 -13.30 -28.37
C ASN A 411 20.39 -14.62 -27.62
N ALA A 412 19.59 -14.93 -26.61
CA ALA A 412 19.71 -16.14 -25.81
C ALA A 412 19.26 -17.37 -26.62
N SER A 413 20.01 -18.48 -26.54
CA SER A 413 19.65 -19.78 -27.12
C SER A 413 18.54 -20.47 -26.33
N ASP A 414 18.59 -20.41 -24.98
CA ASP A 414 17.57 -20.92 -24.09
C ASP A 414 16.65 -19.78 -23.62
N LYS A 415 15.40 -19.80 -24.10
CA LYS A 415 14.42 -18.76 -23.80
C LYS A 415 13.89 -18.84 -22.36
N LYS A 416 13.80 -20.03 -21.77
CA LYS A 416 13.36 -20.18 -20.39
C LYS A 416 14.45 -19.68 -19.43
N GLN A 417 15.70 -20.05 -19.68
CA GLN A 417 16.79 -19.51 -18.89
C GLN A 417 16.89 -18.00 -19.04
N ALA A 418 16.68 -17.45 -20.24
CA ALA A 418 16.69 -16.01 -20.45
C ALA A 418 15.59 -15.28 -19.65
N VAL A 419 14.40 -15.88 -19.48
CA VAL A 419 13.35 -15.32 -18.61
C VAL A 419 13.80 -15.31 -17.14
N ASN A 420 14.41 -16.40 -16.65
CA ASN A 420 14.98 -16.43 -15.31
C ASN A 420 16.04 -15.33 -15.13
N ASP A 421 16.99 -15.23 -16.06
CA ASP A 421 18.08 -14.24 -15.98
C ASP A 421 17.58 -12.79 -16.02
N ILE A 422 16.46 -12.53 -16.71
CA ILE A 422 15.80 -11.22 -16.78
C ILE A 422 15.13 -10.89 -15.44
N ILE A 423 14.40 -11.85 -14.85
CA ILE A 423 13.67 -11.64 -13.58
C ILE A 423 14.65 -11.56 -12.40
N ASP A 424 15.64 -12.44 -12.37
CA ASP A 424 16.61 -12.59 -11.28
C ASP A 424 17.84 -11.66 -11.45
N MET A 425 17.78 -10.69 -12.35
CA MET A 425 18.90 -9.80 -12.67
C MET A 425 19.38 -9.03 -11.41
N THR A 426 20.63 -9.30 -11.02
CA THR A 426 21.29 -8.66 -9.88
C THR A 426 22.50 -7.80 -10.26
N ASN A 427 23.03 -8.00 -11.49
CA ASN A 427 24.17 -7.24 -12.00
C ASN A 427 23.79 -6.51 -13.30
N PRO A 428 23.37 -5.25 -13.22
CA PRO A 428 22.87 -4.48 -14.36
C PRO A 428 23.90 -4.28 -15.47
N LEU A 429 25.16 -4.03 -15.13
CA LEU A 429 26.23 -3.83 -16.13
C LEU A 429 26.54 -5.12 -16.90
N ARG A 430 26.62 -6.25 -16.19
CA ARG A 430 26.81 -7.54 -16.83
C ARG A 430 25.63 -7.92 -17.71
N PHE A 431 24.41 -7.63 -17.27
CA PHE A 431 23.20 -7.86 -18.05
C PHE A 431 23.19 -7.03 -19.35
N LEU A 432 23.54 -5.74 -19.26
CA LEU A 432 23.68 -4.86 -20.42
C LEU A 432 24.73 -5.40 -21.40
N GLU A 433 25.91 -5.80 -20.91
CA GLU A 433 26.97 -6.40 -21.74
C GLU A 433 26.48 -7.65 -22.49
N LEU A 434 25.83 -8.58 -21.77
CA LEU A 434 25.31 -9.82 -22.35
C LEU A 434 24.18 -9.59 -23.36
N SER A 435 23.40 -8.52 -23.18
CA SER A 435 22.35 -8.13 -24.12
C SER A 435 22.91 -7.73 -25.48
N LYS A 436 24.15 -7.26 -25.53
CA LYS A 436 24.81 -6.66 -26.72
C LYS A 436 24.01 -5.47 -27.29
N TYR A 437 23.22 -4.80 -26.46
CA TYR A 437 22.39 -3.68 -26.90
C TYR A 437 23.26 -2.50 -27.35
N ASP A 438 24.28 -2.19 -26.59
CA ASP A 438 25.24 -1.09 -26.89
C ASP A 438 26.06 -1.31 -28.19
N GLN A 439 26.17 -2.56 -28.65
CA GLN A 439 26.96 -2.90 -29.85
C GLN A 439 26.20 -2.72 -31.17
N THR A 440 24.91 -2.42 -31.12
CA THR A 440 24.06 -2.22 -32.30
C THR A 440 24.34 -0.90 -33.04
N GLU A 441 25.11 0.01 -32.48
CA GLU A 441 25.47 1.29 -33.13
C GLU A 441 26.64 1.18 -34.14
N LYS A 442 27.27 0.03 -34.26
CA LYS A 442 28.47 -0.12 -35.17
C LYS A 442 28.15 -0.64 -36.57
N LYS A 443 26.90 -0.46 -37.05
CA LYS A 443 26.54 -0.76 -38.45
C LYS A 443 26.02 0.44 -39.19
#